data_51d6583f649106ad457354791b677ef9
#
_entry.id   51d6583f649106ad457354791b677ef9
#
_cell.length_a   1.000
_cell.length_b   1.000
_cell.length_c   1.000
_cell.angle_alpha   90.00
_cell.angle_beta   90.00
_cell.angle_gamma   90.00
#
_symmetry.space_group_name_H-M   'P 1'
#
loop_
_entity.id
_entity.type
_entity.pdbx_description
1 polymer ?
#
loop_
_entity_poly.entity_id
_entity_poly.type
_entity_poly.pdbx_seq_one_letter_code
_entity_poly.pdbx_strand_id
1 'polypeptide(L)'
;MKKLLSIISFIAFTAVAIAQTPQEIVSRMEAELAKHDESEGIAMTIDIKMIIIGTVTTRVYYLGDKTRIEGKMADKDIISWNDGKTDWSYDSETNEIEIKNATPREKSETEDNMKMFSNITEGYNVSIKKESDTEWYLRCKRSRSNPDKDAPKKMNLVVAKDTYWPVSLNVSMTGIEMTMREISFGVSEKQVTFDAKDYPSATIVDKRQ
;
A
#
# COMPACT_ATOMS: atom_id res chain seq x y z
N MET A 1 57.40 50.22 -10.54
CA MET A 1 56.20 49.78 -9.71
C MET A 1 55.16 49.18 -10.66
N LYS A 2 55.18 47.87 -10.73
CA LYS A 2 54.22 47.12 -11.62
C LYS A 2 53.07 46.65 -10.76
N LYS A 3 51.85 47.15 -11.01
CA LYS A 3 50.63 46.68 -10.36
C LYS A 3 50.18 45.39 -10.99
N LEU A 4 50.27 44.29 -10.23
CA LEU A 4 49.65 42.99 -10.60
C LEU A 4 48.14 43.08 -10.33
N LEU A 5 47.35 43.08 -11.38
CA LEU A 5 45.90 42.90 -11.27
C LEU A 5 45.63 41.38 -11.18
N SER A 6 45.23 40.92 -9.99
CA SER A 6 44.78 39.55 -9.79
C SER A 6 43.31 39.46 -10.16
N ILE A 7 43.01 38.83 -11.31
CA ILE A 7 41.65 38.50 -11.75
C ILE A 7 41.27 37.19 -11.06
N ILE A 8 40.47 37.27 -9.99
CA ILE A 8 39.83 36.10 -9.38
C ILE A 8 38.64 35.75 -10.24
N SER A 9 38.80 34.71 -11.07
CA SER A 9 37.68 34.12 -11.81
C SER A 9 36.81 33.36 -10.82
N PHE A 10 35.66 33.94 -10.49
CA PHE A 10 34.61 33.26 -9.71
C PHE A 10 33.89 32.30 -10.66
N ILE A 11 34.27 31.04 -10.67
CA ILE A 11 33.53 29.99 -11.35
C ILE A 11 32.31 29.69 -10.51
N ALA A 12 31.19 30.32 -10.85
CA ALA A 12 29.89 29.96 -10.30
C ALA A 12 29.52 28.60 -10.85
N PHE A 13 29.71 27.55 -10.05
CA PHE A 13 29.10 26.24 -10.31
C PHE A 13 27.59 26.40 -10.13
N THR A 14 26.91 26.70 -11.21
CA THR A 14 25.46 26.52 -11.25
C THR A 14 25.18 25.02 -11.23
N ALA A 15 24.86 24.48 -10.05
CA ALA A 15 24.26 23.17 -9.96
C ALA A 15 22.94 23.21 -10.71
N VAL A 16 22.94 22.73 -11.93
CA VAL A 16 21.69 22.49 -12.67
C VAL A 16 21.02 21.36 -11.92
N ALA A 17 20.03 21.70 -11.08
CA ALA A 17 19.13 20.72 -10.52
C ALA A 17 18.39 20.08 -11.69
N ILE A 18 18.84 18.91 -12.11
CA ILE A 18 18.12 18.11 -13.14
C ILE A 18 16.83 17.69 -12.46
N ALA A 19 15.72 18.30 -12.85
CA ALA A 19 14.41 17.91 -12.38
C ALA A 19 14.18 16.45 -12.74
N GLN A 20 13.85 15.63 -11.73
CA GLN A 20 13.61 14.21 -11.95
C GLN A 20 12.35 14.01 -12.79
N THR A 21 12.43 13.08 -13.72
CA THR A 21 11.29 12.70 -14.55
C THR A 21 10.32 11.81 -13.75
N PRO A 22 9.02 11.81 -14.09
CA PRO A 22 8.05 10.91 -13.43
C PRO A 22 8.47 9.44 -13.49
N GLN A 23 9.08 9.02 -14.60
CA GLN A 23 9.56 7.65 -14.82
C GLN A 23 10.72 7.29 -13.91
N GLU A 24 11.68 8.20 -13.72
CA GLU A 24 12.79 8.00 -12.77
C GLU A 24 12.31 7.87 -11.34
N ILE A 25 11.32 8.69 -10.92
CA ILE A 25 10.73 8.61 -9.58
C ILE A 25 10.09 7.24 -9.38
N VAL A 26 9.26 6.77 -10.33
CA VAL A 26 8.60 5.46 -10.26
C VAL A 26 9.63 4.33 -10.26
N SER A 27 10.62 4.34 -11.16
CA SER A 27 11.64 3.29 -11.20
C SER A 27 12.45 3.19 -9.90
N ARG A 28 12.74 4.31 -9.25
CA ARG A 28 13.42 4.30 -7.95
C ARG A 28 12.51 3.79 -6.84
N MET A 29 11.25 4.17 -6.84
CA MET A 29 10.26 3.63 -5.91
C MET A 29 10.16 2.10 -6.05
N GLU A 30 10.02 1.58 -7.27
CA GLU A 30 9.97 0.14 -7.53
C GLU A 30 11.26 -0.56 -7.09
N ALA A 31 12.42 0.07 -7.28
CA ALA A 31 13.71 -0.45 -6.82
C ALA A 31 13.83 -0.46 -5.28
N GLU A 32 13.24 0.50 -4.57
CA GLU A 32 13.16 0.46 -3.09
C GLU A 32 12.27 -0.68 -2.62
N LEU A 33 11.09 -0.83 -3.22
CA LEU A 33 10.17 -1.93 -2.88
C LEU A 33 10.76 -3.31 -3.18
N ALA A 34 11.52 -3.44 -4.27
CA ALA A 34 12.18 -4.70 -4.65
C ALA A 34 13.31 -5.14 -3.71
N LYS A 35 13.70 -4.33 -2.71
CA LYS A 35 14.62 -4.75 -1.65
C LYS A 35 13.98 -5.64 -0.60
N HIS A 36 12.65 -5.70 -0.60
CA HIS A 36 11.84 -6.50 0.32
C HIS A 36 11.31 -7.73 -0.39
N ASP A 37 11.16 -8.81 0.33
CA ASP A 37 10.63 -10.07 -0.19
C ASP A 37 9.39 -10.54 0.59
N GLU A 38 8.73 -11.58 0.08
CA GLU A 38 7.50 -12.12 0.64
C GLU A 38 7.65 -12.63 2.09
N SER A 39 8.87 -13.02 2.50
CA SER A 39 9.13 -13.52 3.84
C SER A 39 9.06 -12.46 4.92
N GLU A 40 9.24 -11.18 4.53
CA GLU A 40 9.12 -10.05 5.45
C GLU A 40 7.65 -9.71 5.77
N GLY A 41 6.73 -10.12 4.91
CA GLY A 41 5.32 -9.72 4.98
C GLY A 41 5.12 -8.22 4.77
N ILE A 42 3.89 -7.82 4.53
CA ILE A 42 3.52 -6.42 4.27
C ILE A 42 2.31 -6.02 5.11
N ALA A 43 2.33 -4.80 5.64
CA ALA A 43 1.18 -4.19 6.29
C ALA A 43 0.84 -2.85 5.65
N MET A 44 -0.46 -2.54 5.54
CA MET A 44 -0.95 -1.27 5.00
C MET A 44 -2.31 -0.92 5.57
N THR A 45 -2.62 0.37 5.55
CA THR A 45 -3.96 0.87 5.82
C THR A 45 -4.67 1.09 4.49
N ILE A 46 -5.90 0.58 4.39
CA ILE A 46 -6.76 0.71 3.21
C ILE A 46 -8.01 1.48 3.61
N ASP A 47 -8.21 2.65 3.00
CA ASP A 47 -9.44 3.41 3.11
C ASP A 47 -10.29 3.14 1.85
N ILE A 48 -11.50 2.63 2.03
CA ILE A 48 -12.47 2.40 0.95
C ILE A 48 -13.63 3.38 1.14
N LYS A 49 -13.73 4.33 0.24
CA LYS A 49 -14.81 5.31 0.23
C LYS A 49 -15.88 4.90 -0.77
N MET A 50 -17.08 4.71 -0.28
CA MET A 50 -18.28 4.39 -1.06
C MET A 50 -19.32 5.51 -0.90
N ILE A 51 -20.04 5.83 -1.97
CA ILE A 51 -20.97 6.97 -2.00
C ILE A 51 -22.07 6.85 -0.93
N ILE A 52 -22.58 5.64 -0.69
CA ILE A 52 -23.73 5.40 0.21
C ILE A 52 -23.28 5.08 1.64
N ILE A 53 -22.19 4.32 1.79
CA ILE A 53 -21.75 3.76 3.09
C ILE A 53 -20.77 4.70 3.81
N GLY A 54 -20.13 5.61 3.08
CA GLY A 54 -19.05 6.45 3.61
C GLY A 54 -17.67 5.79 3.46
N THR A 55 -16.76 6.08 4.37
CA THR A 55 -15.40 5.54 4.36
C THR A 55 -15.26 4.42 5.37
N VAL A 56 -14.78 3.28 4.91
CA VAL A 56 -14.35 2.15 5.76
C VAL A 56 -12.83 2.12 5.75
N THR A 57 -12.22 2.15 6.93
CA THR A 57 -10.78 2.08 7.10
C THR A 57 -10.42 0.71 7.68
N THR A 58 -9.49 0.02 7.04
CA THR A 58 -8.97 -1.26 7.49
C THR A 58 -7.45 -1.24 7.55
N ARG A 59 -6.86 -1.90 8.54
CA ARG A 59 -5.43 -2.22 8.59
C ARG A 59 -5.27 -3.68 8.21
N VAL A 60 -4.44 -3.96 7.22
CA VAL A 60 -4.22 -5.31 6.69
C VAL A 60 -2.77 -5.71 6.89
N TYR A 61 -2.56 -6.95 7.29
CA TYR A 61 -1.26 -7.58 7.47
C TYR A 61 -1.23 -8.87 6.65
N TYR A 62 -0.19 -9.06 5.86
CA TYR A 62 0.07 -10.26 5.07
C TYR A 62 1.43 -10.83 5.44
N LEU A 63 1.51 -12.15 5.62
CA LEU A 63 2.76 -12.89 5.82
C LEU A 63 2.60 -14.30 5.25
N GLY A 64 3.17 -14.55 4.07
CA GLY A 64 2.93 -15.78 3.33
C GLY A 64 1.43 -15.99 3.09
N ASP A 65 0.92 -17.16 3.49
CA ASP A 65 -0.51 -17.49 3.37
C ASP A 65 -1.40 -16.89 4.47
N LYS A 66 -0.79 -16.20 5.45
CA LYS A 66 -1.51 -15.64 6.59
C LYS A 66 -1.91 -14.20 6.35
N THR A 67 -3.12 -13.89 6.79
CA THR A 67 -3.66 -12.53 6.72
C THR A 67 -4.34 -12.17 8.02
N ARG A 68 -4.18 -10.93 8.46
CA ARG A 68 -5.01 -10.31 9.48
C ARG A 68 -5.57 -9.01 8.95
N ILE A 69 -6.86 -8.79 9.17
CA ILE A 69 -7.56 -7.56 8.80
C ILE A 69 -8.20 -6.99 10.06
N GLU A 70 -7.88 -5.76 10.36
CA GLU A 70 -8.50 -5.00 11.44
C GLU A 70 -9.28 -3.85 10.83
N GLY A 71 -10.55 -3.72 11.17
CA GLY A 71 -11.39 -2.68 10.63
C GLY A 71 -12.44 -2.22 11.61
N LYS A 72 -13.04 -1.08 11.29
CA LYS A 72 -14.18 -0.57 12.04
C LYS A 72 -15.34 -0.36 11.09
N MET A 73 -16.47 -0.99 11.40
CA MET A 73 -17.71 -0.81 10.64
C MET A 73 -18.74 -0.17 11.56
N ALA A 74 -19.09 1.09 11.31
CA ALA A 74 -19.80 1.95 12.24
C ALA A 74 -19.05 2.03 13.58
N ASP A 75 -19.63 1.57 14.69
CA ASP A 75 -19.03 1.57 16.02
C ASP A 75 -18.44 0.21 16.44
N LYS A 76 -18.42 -0.77 15.51
CA LYS A 76 -17.96 -2.14 15.77
C LYS A 76 -16.54 -2.35 15.29
N ASP A 77 -15.70 -2.92 16.14
CA ASP A 77 -14.39 -3.42 15.71
C ASP A 77 -14.59 -4.85 15.17
N ILE A 78 -14.10 -5.07 13.95
CA ILE A 78 -14.08 -6.38 13.29
C ILE A 78 -12.62 -6.72 13.06
N ILE A 79 -12.19 -7.88 13.57
CA ILE A 79 -10.86 -8.38 13.34
C ILE A 79 -11.01 -9.78 12.76
N SER A 80 -10.31 -10.04 11.65
CA SER A 80 -10.29 -11.37 11.05
C SER A 80 -8.87 -11.84 10.82
N TRP A 81 -8.69 -13.16 10.93
CA TRP A 81 -7.43 -13.87 10.63
C TRP A 81 -7.73 -14.99 9.66
N ASN A 82 -6.78 -15.26 8.80
CA ASN A 82 -6.80 -16.40 7.89
C ASN A 82 -5.40 -16.98 7.81
N ASP A 83 -5.26 -18.30 7.97
CA ASP A 83 -3.97 -19.01 7.86
C ASP A 83 -3.89 -19.93 6.62
N GLY A 84 -4.80 -19.73 5.66
CA GLY A 84 -4.93 -20.55 4.47
C GLY A 84 -5.76 -21.83 4.68
N LYS A 85 -6.12 -22.18 5.93
CA LYS A 85 -6.93 -23.36 6.28
C LYS A 85 -8.14 -23.01 7.12
N THR A 86 -8.00 -22.02 7.98
CA THR A 86 -9.02 -21.59 8.94
C THR A 86 -9.18 -20.08 8.86
N ASP A 87 -10.42 -19.64 8.91
CA ASP A 87 -10.82 -18.25 9.11
C ASP A 87 -11.33 -18.07 10.55
N TRP A 88 -10.84 -17.05 11.23
CA TRP A 88 -11.35 -16.55 12.51
C TRP A 88 -11.89 -15.15 12.29
N SER A 89 -13.03 -14.84 12.88
CA SER A 89 -13.63 -13.51 12.84
C SER A 89 -14.13 -13.13 14.22
N TYR A 90 -13.60 -12.06 14.78
CA TYR A 90 -14.04 -11.47 16.02
C TYR A 90 -14.97 -10.30 15.76
N ASP A 91 -16.14 -10.31 16.39
CA ASP A 91 -17.12 -9.22 16.41
C ASP A 91 -17.18 -8.65 17.84
N SER A 92 -16.82 -7.36 17.98
CA SER A 92 -16.81 -6.71 19.29
C SER A 92 -18.19 -6.41 19.87
N GLU A 93 -19.25 -6.38 19.04
CA GLU A 93 -20.62 -6.15 19.52
C GLU A 93 -21.19 -7.38 20.22
N THR A 94 -21.01 -8.56 19.63
CA THR A 94 -21.49 -9.82 20.19
C THR A 94 -20.47 -10.44 21.14
N ASN A 95 -19.21 -9.96 21.12
CA ASN A 95 -18.06 -10.56 21.80
C ASN A 95 -17.92 -12.05 21.45
N GLU A 96 -18.05 -12.36 20.16
CA GLU A 96 -17.98 -13.72 19.63
C GLU A 96 -16.80 -13.86 18.67
N ILE A 97 -16.19 -15.05 18.67
CA ILE A 97 -15.22 -15.47 17.69
C ILE A 97 -15.82 -16.62 16.89
N GLU A 98 -16.10 -16.35 15.63
CA GLU A 98 -16.52 -17.38 14.70
C GLU A 98 -15.30 -18.04 14.05
N ILE A 99 -15.29 -19.38 13.98
CA ILE A 99 -14.25 -20.18 13.33
C ILE A 99 -14.89 -20.92 12.17
N LYS A 100 -14.31 -20.79 10.98
CA LYS A 100 -14.74 -21.47 9.74
C LYS A 100 -13.56 -22.13 9.03
N ASN A 101 -13.84 -23.09 8.16
CA ASN A 101 -12.85 -23.49 7.18
C ASN A 101 -12.57 -22.30 6.25
N ALA A 102 -11.31 -22.02 5.98
CA ALA A 102 -10.95 -20.97 5.06
C ALA A 102 -11.46 -21.30 3.65
N THR A 103 -11.97 -20.29 2.97
CA THR A 103 -12.24 -20.41 1.53
C THR A 103 -10.90 -20.56 0.83
N PRO A 104 -10.71 -21.64 0.02
CA PRO A 104 -9.47 -21.81 -0.73
C PRO A 104 -9.17 -20.54 -1.55
N ARG A 105 -8.03 -19.92 -1.32
CA ARG A 105 -7.54 -18.83 -2.16
C ARG A 105 -6.80 -19.41 -3.34
N GLU A 106 -6.97 -18.81 -4.51
CA GLU A 106 -6.10 -19.13 -5.62
C GLU A 106 -4.68 -18.66 -5.25
N LYS A 107 -3.65 -19.47 -5.59
CA LYS A 107 -2.25 -19.13 -5.29
C LYS A 107 -1.82 -17.75 -5.82
N SER A 108 -2.47 -17.30 -6.90
CA SER A 108 -2.27 -15.97 -7.48
C SER A 108 -2.55 -14.83 -6.52
N GLU A 109 -3.54 -14.95 -5.61
CA GLU A 109 -3.90 -13.86 -4.70
C GLU A 109 -2.80 -13.58 -3.66
N THR A 110 -2.11 -14.63 -3.18
CA THR A 110 -1.04 -14.49 -2.17
C THR A 110 0.23 -13.89 -2.79
N GLU A 111 0.59 -14.34 -4.00
CA GLU A 111 1.72 -13.80 -4.74
C GLU A 111 1.43 -12.36 -5.24
N ASP A 112 0.19 -12.06 -5.62
CA ASP A 112 -0.20 -10.76 -6.15
C ASP A 112 -0.23 -9.66 -5.09
N ASN A 113 -0.46 -10.00 -3.81
CA ASN A 113 -0.46 -9.02 -2.71
C ASN A 113 0.89 -8.33 -2.52
N MET A 114 2.00 -9.05 -2.67
CA MET A 114 3.36 -8.47 -2.60
C MET A 114 3.74 -7.75 -3.90
N LYS A 115 3.24 -8.25 -5.03
CA LYS A 115 3.49 -7.66 -6.36
C LYS A 115 2.58 -6.48 -6.67
N MET A 116 1.62 -6.15 -5.79
CA MET A 116 0.62 -5.09 -6.08
C MET A 116 1.24 -3.73 -6.38
N PHE A 117 2.47 -3.48 -5.93
CA PHE A 117 3.22 -2.26 -6.23
C PHE A 117 4.26 -2.44 -7.34
N SER A 118 4.48 -3.67 -7.83
CA SER A 118 5.39 -3.93 -8.95
C SER A 118 4.70 -3.59 -10.27
N ASN A 119 5.38 -2.83 -11.13
CA ASN A 119 4.85 -2.40 -12.43
C ASN A 119 3.50 -1.64 -12.34
N ILE A 120 3.21 -1.02 -11.19
CA ILE A 120 1.92 -0.37 -10.91
C ILE A 120 1.57 0.72 -11.94
N THR A 121 2.57 1.29 -12.60
CA THR A 121 2.38 2.30 -13.63
C THR A 121 2.45 1.74 -15.06
N GLU A 122 2.59 0.43 -15.24
CA GLU A 122 2.59 -0.18 -16.55
C GLU A 122 1.26 0.05 -17.27
N GLY A 123 1.31 0.47 -18.52
CA GLY A 123 0.10 0.85 -19.26
C GLY A 123 -0.49 2.21 -18.88
N TYR A 124 0.23 3.03 -18.09
CA TYR A 124 -0.19 4.38 -17.71
C TYR A 124 0.78 5.44 -18.20
N ASN A 125 0.23 6.60 -18.54
CA ASN A 125 1.00 7.84 -18.74
C ASN A 125 1.14 8.52 -17.39
N VAL A 126 2.37 8.61 -16.87
CA VAL A 126 2.70 9.21 -15.58
C VAL A 126 3.13 10.66 -15.74
N SER A 127 2.65 11.53 -14.88
CA SER A 127 3.04 12.94 -14.84
C SER A 127 3.10 13.46 -13.41
N ILE A 128 4.03 14.37 -13.12
CA ILE A 128 4.05 15.09 -11.85
C ILE A 128 2.90 16.10 -11.86
N LYS A 129 1.97 15.97 -10.92
CA LYS A 129 0.84 16.89 -10.75
C LYS A 129 1.23 18.11 -9.91
N LYS A 130 2.00 17.86 -8.86
CA LYS A 130 2.60 18.84 -7.96
C LYS A 130 3.73 18.15 -7.19
N GLU A 131 4.52 18.94 -6.50
CA GLU A 131 5.49 18.49 -5.52
C GLU A 131 5.46 19.40 -4.29
N SER A 132 5.88 18.87 -3.16
CA SER A 132 6.19 19.60 -1.94
C SER A 132 7.70 19.49 -1.66
N ASP A 133 8.16 19.98 -0.52
CA ASP A 133 9.55 19.82 -0.10
C ASP A 133 9.92 18.34 0.14
N THR A 134 8.94 17.52 0.54
CA THR A 134 9.14 16.13 0.97
C THR A 134 8.56 15.08 0.03
N GLU A 135 7.68 15.44 -0.91
CA GLU A 135 6.90 14.47 -1.68
C GLU A 135 6.69 14.89 -3.13
N TRP A 136 6.62 13.88 -4.02
CA TRP A 136 6.06 14.01 -5.36
C TRP A 136 4.64 13.46 -5.40
N TYR A 137 3.76 14.20 -6.05
CA TYR A 137 2.37 13.80 -6.31
C TYR A 137 2.22 13.47 -7.79
N LEU A 138 2.19 12.18 -8.10
CA LEU A 138 2.12 11.68 -9.46
C LEU A 138 0.68 11.38 -9.84
N ARG A 139 0.33 11.66 -11.10
CA ARG A 139 -0.92 11.25 -11.72
C ARG A 139 -0.63 10.23 -12.81
N CYS A 140 -1.25 9.06 -12.68
CA CYS A 140 -1.18 7.99 -13.64
C CYS A 140 -2.52 7.94 -14.39
N LYS A 141 -2.52 8.21 -15.71
CA LYS A 141 -3.69 8.09 -16.58
C LYS A 141 -3.53 6.87 -17.46
N ARG A 142 -4.54 5.98 -17.46
CA ARG A 142 -4.52 4.80 -18.31
C ARG A 142 -4.27 5.18 -19.77
N SER A 143 -3.28 4.55 -20.38
CA SER A 143 -2.96 4.72 -21.80
C SER A 143 -4.05 4.08 -22.68
N ARG A 144 -4.22 4.56 -23.90
CA ARG A 144 -5.09 3.92 -24.89
C ARG A 144 -4.57 2.54 -25.31
N SER A 145 -3.26 2.33 -25.22
CA SER A 145 -2.59 1.06 -25.52
C SER A 145 -2.58 0.06 -24.36
N ASN A 146 -3.08 0.43 -23.16
CA ASN A 146 -3.17 -0.51 -22.04
C ASN A 146 -4.01 -1.73 -22.45
N PRO A 147 -3.49 -2.96 -22.35
CA PRO A 147 -4.20 -4.18 -22.75
C PRO A 147 -5.39 -4.45 -21.81
N ASP A 148 -5.27 -4.14 -20.52
CA ASP A 148 -6.33 -4.29 -19.55
C ASP A 148 -7.34 -3.13 -19.66
N LYS A 149 -8.53 -3.43 -20.16
CA LYS A 149 -9.59 -2.44 -20.34
C LYS A 149 -10.37 -2.17 -19.04
N ASP A 150 -10.23 -3.04 -18.06
CA ASP A 150 -10.87 -2.93 -16.74
C ASP A 150 -9.96 -2.22 -15.72
N ALA A 151 -8.66 -2.07 -16.04
CA ALA A 151 -7.73 -1.30 -15.23
C ALA A 151 -8.29 0.11 -14.92
N PRO A 152 -8.02 0.66 -13.73
CA PRO A 152 -8.49 1.99 -13.33
C PRO A 152 -8.13 3.06 -14.35
N LYS A 153 -9.07 3.92 -14.71
CA LYS A 153 -8.81 5.03 -15.66
C LYS A 153 -7.79 6.02 -15.16
N LYS A 154 -7.67 6.13 -13.83
CA LYS A 154 -6.80 7.09 -13.16
C LYS A 154 -6.38 6.56 -11.80
N MET A 155 -5.09 6.75 -11.49
CA MET A 155 -4.53 6.57 -10.15
C MET A 155 -3.74 7.82 -9.76
N ASN A 156 -3.60 8.05 -8.47
CA ASN A 156 -2.68 9.06 -7.93
C ASN A 156 -1.72 8.33 -6.98
N LEU A 157 -0.45 8.61 -7.13
CA LEU A 157 0.63 8.02 -6.35
C LEU A 157 1.40 9.15 -5.67
N VAL A 158 1.66 9.02 -4.38
CA VAL A 158 2.50 9.94 -3.61
C VAL A 158 3.77 9.19 -3.23
N VAL A 159 4.93 9.80 -3.52
CA VAL A 159 6.26 9.20 -3.27
C VAL A 159 7.08 10.17 -2.45
N ALA A 160 7.71 9.70 -1.38
CA ALA A 160 8.62 10.46 -0.56
C ALA A 160 9.91 10.80 -1.32
N LYS A 161 10.41 12.04 -1.16
CA LYS A 161 11.60 12.53 -1.90
C LYS A 161 12.93 11.99 -1.36
N ASP A 162 13.01 11.73 -0.08
CA ASP A 162 14.22 11.28 0.60
C ASP A 162 14.47 9.77 0.43
N THR A 163 13.40 8.99 0.44
CA THR A 163 13.48 7.52 0.46
C THR A 163 12.95 6.85 -0.80
N TYR A 164 12.24 7.58 -1.67
CA TYR A 164 11.44 7.03 -2.76
C TYR A 164 10.36 6.04 -2.31
N TRP A 165 9.99 6.09 -1.03
CA TRP A 165 8.96 5.22 -0.48
C TRP A 165 7.57 5.63 -0.95
N PRO A 166 6.67 4.68 -1.29
CA PRO A 166 5.27 5.00 -1.60
C PRO A 166 4.54 5.43 -0.31
N VAL A 167 4.17 6.69 -0.25
CA VAL A 167 3.40 7.26 0.87
C VAL A 167 1.94 6.86 0.77
N SER A 168 1.37 6.96 -0.44
CA SER A 168 0.00 6.52 -0.71
C SER A 168 -0.23 6.23 -2.17
N LEU A 169 -1.16 5.30 -2.43
CA LEU A 169 -1.74 5.00 -3.73
C LEU A 169 -3.25 5.17 -3.64
N ASN A 170 -3.79 6.07 -4.44
CA ASN A 170 -5.23 6.29 -4.57
C ASN A 170 -5.71 5.79 -5.93
N VAL A 171 -6.72 4.92 -5.92
CA VAL A 171 -7.35 4.34 -7.09
C VAL A 171 -8.82 4.71 -7.11
N SER A 172 -9.28 5.28 -8.22
CA SER A 172 -10.69 5.65 -8.40
C SER A 172 -11.35 4.74 -9.43
N MET A 173 -12.39 4.05 -9.03
CA MET A 173 -13.27 3.25 -9.86
C MET A 173 -14.70 3.79 -9.79
N THR A 174 -15.61 3.26 -10.59
CA THR A 174 -17.00 3.73 -10.60
C THR A 174 -17.65 3.51 -9.23
N GLY A 175 -17.94 4.59 -8.52
CA GLY A 175 -18.61 4.57 -7.20
C GLY A 175 -17.74 4.19 -6.01
N ILE A 176 -16.46 3.87 -6.22
CA ILE A 176 -15.52 3.47 -5.17
C ILE A 176 -14.21 4.24 -5.34
N GLU A 177 -13.71 4.77 -4.25
CA GLU A 177 -12.35 5.31 -4.14
C GLU A 177 -11.60 4.52 -3.07
N MET A 178 -10.46 3.96 -3.45
CA MET A 178 -9.60 3.19 -2.55
C MET A 178 -8.27 3.92 -2.37
N THR A 179 -7.83 4.08 -1.13
CA THR A 179 -6.53 4.65 -0.82
C THR A 179 -5.74 3.68 0.06
N MET A 180 -4.58 3.27 -0.40
CA MET A 180 -3.60 2.51 0.36
C MET A 180 -2.56 3.48 0.90
N ARG A 181 -2.23 3.37 2.18
CA ARG A 181 -1.26 4.22 2.87
C ARG A 181 -0.59 3.49 4.03
N GLU A 182 0.42 4.10 4.65
CA GLU A 182 1.15 3.51 5.78
C GLU A 182 1.71 2.13 5.45
N ILE A 183 2.26 1.99 4.25
CA ILE A 183 2.82 0.74 3.75
C ILE A 183 4.12 0.46 4.49
N SER A 184 4.27 -0.74 5.03
CA SER A 184 5.47 -1.18 5.75
C SER A 184 5.71 -2.67 5.58
N PHE A 185 6.97 -3.08 5.65
CA PHE A 185 7.39 -4.49 5.69
C PHE A 185 7.81 -4.91 7.10
N GLY A 186 8.07 -6.18 7.31
CA GLY A 186 8.49 -6.72 8.60
C GLY A 186 7.31 -7.15 9.49
N VAL A 187 6.28 -7.77 8.90
CA VAL A 187 5.15 -8.35 9.65
C VAL A 187 5.62 -9.59 10.39
N SER A 188 5.36 -9.63 11.70
CA SER A 188 5.70 -10.78 12.53
C SER A 188 4.60 -11.84 12.52
N GLU A 189 4.96 -13.10 12.77
CA GLU A 189 4.01 -14.21 12.96
C GLU A 189 2.92 -13.88 13.98
N LYS A 190 3.28 -13.24 15.09
CA LYS A 190 2.32 -12.86 16.13
C LYS A 190 1.24 -11.92 15.61
N GLN A 191 1.56 -11.04 14.66
CA GLN A 191 0.59 -10.10 14.12
C GLN A 191 -0.49 -10.78 13.26
N VAL A 192 -0.17 -11.91 12.63
CA VAL A 192 -1.07 -12.62 11.70
C VAL A 192 -1.63 -13.93 12.26
N THR A 193 -1.26 -14.30 13.48
CA THR A 193 -1.72 -15.54 14.11
C THR A 193 -2.81 -15.21 15.13
N PHE A 194 -3.93 -15.91 15.05
CA PHE A 194 -4.97 -15.86 16.05
C PHE A 194 -4.50 -16.56 17.35
N ASP A 195 -4.66 -15.89 18.50
CA ASP A 195 -4.49 -16.49 19.84
C ASP A 195 -5.75 -16.25 20.68
N ALA A 196 -6.45 -17.32 21.05
CA ALA A 196 -7.65 -17.27 21.88
C ALA A 196 -7.41 -16.62 23.26
N LYS A 197 -6.14 -16.61 23.74
CA LYS A 197 -5.79 -15.98 25.02
C LYS A 197 -5.92 -14.46 25.00
N ASP A 198 -5.87 -13.84 23.83
CA ASP A 198 -6.07 -12.40 23.66
C ASP A 198 -7.56 -12.02 23.81
N TYR A 199 -8.46 -13.03 23.80
CA TYR A 199 -9.93 -12.88 23.88
C TYR A 199 -10.55 -13.76 24.96
N PRO A 200 -10.15 -13.65 26.24
CA PRO A 200 -10.52 -14.60 27.31
C PRO A 200 -12.01 -14.60 27.65
N SER A 201 -12.73 -13.54 27.32
CA SER A 201 -14.17 -13.41 27.57
C SER A 201 -15.04 -13.66 26.35
N ALA A 202 -14.45 -13.91 25.17
CA ALA A 202 -15.21 -14.11 23.95
C ALA A 202 -15.82 -15.52 23.88
N THR A 203 -17.02 -15.60 23.35
CA THR A 203 -17.67 -16.88 23.02
C THR A 203 -17.09 -17.40 21.72
N ILE A 204 -16.62 -18.65 21.73
CA ILE A 204 -16.09 -19.30 20.51
C ILE A 204 -17.22 -20.10 19.87
N VAL A 205 -17.51 -19.80 18.61
CA VAL A 205 -18.51 -20.49 17.76
C VAL A 205 -17.78 -21.18 16.61
N ASP A 206 -17.51 -22.49 16.76
CA ASP A 206 -16.84 -23.29 15.76
C ASP A 206 -17.86 -23.83 14.74
N LYS A 207 -17.76 -23.37 13.49
CA LYS A 207 -18.62 -23.76 12.36
C LYS A 207 -17.88 -24.59 11.30
N ARG A 208 -16.69 -25.11 11.61
CA ARG A 208 -15.95 -25.98 10.69
C ARG A 208 -16.70 -27.30 10.50
N GLN A 209 -16.74 -27.79 9.26
CA GLN A 209 -17.33 -29.05 8.85
C GLN A 209 -16.25 -30.07 8.51
#